data_b1ffde86cea7dc2b4168e5265a91ad06
#
_entry.id   b1ffde86cea7dc2b4168e5265a91ad06
#
_cell.length_a   1.000
_cell.length_b   1.000
_cell.length_c   1.000
_cell.angle_alpha   90.00
_cell.angle_beta   90.00
_cell.angle_gamma   90.00
#
_symmetry.space_group_name_H-M   'P 1'
#
loop_
_entity.id
_entity.type
_entity.pdbx_description
1 polymer ?
#
loop_
_entity_poly.entity_id
_entity_poly.type
_entity_poly.pdbx_seq_one_letter_code
_entity_poly.pdbx_strand_id
1 'polypeptide(L)'
;QKTQNMCNIPLLDAANEILSRYADNDYCQKRGVLLPVCSNQKMNLYLKELADICGIRKHLSTHTARHTFATLTLASGAAIENVAKMLGHSDTKMTRHYARILDTSIMRDMQLVAKNMAQ
;
A
#
# COMPACT_ATOMS: atom_id res chain seq x y z
N GLN A 1 6.69 3.71 -17.54
CA GLN A 1 7.63 4.83 -17.41
C GLN A 1 8.09 4.96 -15.97
N LYS A 2 9.38 4.79 -15.76
CA LYS A 2 9.95 5.01 -14.43
C LYS A 2 10.03 6.52 -14.21
N THR A 3 9.18 7.02 -13.32
CA THR A 3 9.31 8.40 -12.86
C THR A 3 10.63 8.51 -12.10
N GLN A 4 11.43 9.52 -12.41
CA GLN A 4 12.71 9.78 -11.73
C GLN A 4 12.51 10.39 -10.34
N ASN A 5 11.29 10.45 -9.83
CA ASN A 5 10.98 11.02 -8.54
C ASN A 5 11.42 10.07 -7.41
N MET A 6 12.27 10.59 -6.54
CA MET A 6 12.71 9.86 -5.36
C MET A 6 11.56 9.77 -4.35
N CYS A 7 11.26 8.54 -3.92
CA CYS A 7 10.25 8.29 -2.90
C CYS A 7 10.94 8.01 -1.57
N ASN A 8 10.89 8.95 -0.65
CA ASN A 8 11.42 8.78 0.71
C ASN A 8 10.28 8.42 1.64
N ILE A 9 10.22 7.16 2.04
CA ILE A 9 9.15 6.65 2.90
C ILE A 9 9.77 6.13 4.19
N PRO A 10 9.48 6.74 5.35
CA PRO A 10 9.88 6.15 6.63
C PRO A 10 9.27 4.76 6.80
N LEU A 11 10.06 3.82 7.29
CA LEU A 11 9.63 2.44 7.44
C LEU A 11 8.87 2.25 8.75
N LEU A 12 7.72 1.63 8.66
CA LEU A 12 6.97 1.16 9.82
C LEU A 12 7.69 -0.03 10.47
N ASP A 13 7.43 -0.27 11.76
CA ASP A 13 8.03 -1.39 12.50
C ASP A 13 7.77 -2.73 11.81
N ALA A 14 6.55 -2.93 11.28
CA ALA A 14 6.21 -4.14 10.54
C ALA A 14 7.08 -4.32 9.29
N ALA A 15 7.38 -3.24 8.57
CA ALA A 15 8.24 -3.28 7.40
C ALA A 15 9.69 -3.60 7.81
N ASN A 16 10.19 -2.98 8.87
CA ASN A 16 11.52 -3.25 9.40
C ASN A 16 11.68 -4.71 9.85
N GLU A 17 10.65 -5.27 10.44
CA GLU A 17 10.64 -6.69 10.85
C GLU A 17 10.78 -7.60 9.63
N ILE A 18 10.05 -7.33 8.56
CA ILE A 18 10.15 -8.12 7.32
C ILE A 18 11.55 -8.01 6.74
N LEU A 19 12.11 -6.79 6.66
CA LEU A 19 13.45 -6.58 6.13
C LEU A 19 14.52 -7.29 6.96
N SER A 20 14.37 -7.32 8.29
CA SER A 20 15.33 -7.99 9.17
C SER A 20 15.37 -9.51 8.96
N ARG A 21 14.25 -10.11 8.56
CA ARG A 21 14.18 -11.55 8.24
C ARG A 21 15.06 -11.93 7.04
N TYR A 22 15.32 -10.98 6.14
CA TYR A 22 16.10 -11.20 4.93
C TYR A 22 17.53 -10.64 5.03
N ALA A 23 17.92 -10.05 6.16
CA ALA A 23 19.23 -9.44 6.34
C ALA A 23 20.39 -10.41 6.08
N ASP A 24 20.24 -11.67 6.51
CA ASP A 24 21.25 -12.73 6.36
C ASP A 24 20.95 -13.68 5.19
N ASN A 25 20.02 -13.34 4.32
CA ASN A 25 19.66 -14.17 3.18
C ASN A 25 20.76 -14.12 2.11
N ASP A 26 21.31 -15.29 1.76
CA ASP A 26 22.42 -15.41 0.81
C ASP A 26 22.08 -14.82 -0.57
N TYR A 27 20.88 -15.08 -1.06
CA TYR A 27 20.44 -14.55 -2.35
C TYR A 27 20.41 -13.01 -2.35
N CYS A 28 19.89 -12.42 -1.29
CA CYS A 28 19.79 -10.97 -1.14
C CYS A 28 21.17 -10.34 -1.02
N GLN A 29 22.07 -10.94 -0.25
CA GLN A 29 23.44 -10.45 -0.07
C GLN A 29 24.23 -10.51 -1.37
N LYS A 30 24.16 -11.60 -2.10
CA LYS A 30 24.87 -11.77 -3.37
C LYS A 30 24.40 -10.79 -4.44
N ARG A 31 23.14 -10.43 -4.44
CA ARG A 31 22.55 -9.52 -5.42
C ARG A 31 22.50 -8.06 -4.96
N GLY A 32 22.86 -7.78 -3.70
CA GLY A 32 22.80 -6.44 -3.16
C GLY A 32 21.40 -5.87 -3.09
N VAL A 33 20.41 -6.71 -2.79
CA VAL A 33 19.00 -6.31 -2.67
C VAL A 33 18.49 -6.57 -1.26
N LEU A 34 17.49 -5.81 -0.83
CA LEU A 34 16.89 -5.97 0.50
C LEU A 34 15.93 -7.15 0.57
N LEU A 35 15.24 -7.45 -0.50
CA LEU A 35 14.25 -8.51 -0.59
C LEU A 35 14.46 -9.32 -1.86
N PRO A 36 14.12 -10.62 -1.85
CA PRO A 36 14.14 -11.42 -3.07
C PRO A 36 12.99 -11.00 -3.96
N VAL A 37 13.29 -10.22 -5.01
CA VAL A 37 12.28 -9.69 -5.92
C VAL A 37 12.31 -10.46 -7.22
N CYS A 38 11.16 -10.99 -7.63
CA CYS A 38 10.97 -11.59 -8.94
C CYS A 38 10.33 -10.59 -9.92
N SER A 39 10.20 -10.98 -11.19
CA SER A 39 9.53 -10.13 -12.18
C SER A 39 8.07 -9.88 -11.79
N ASN A 40 7.49 -8.79 -12.28
CA ASN A 40 6.08 -8.48 -12.01
C ASN A 40 5.14 -9.60 -12.45
N GLN A 41 5.43 -10.25 -13.58
CA GLN A 41 4.65 -11.39 -14.06
C GLN A 41 4.67 -12.55 -13.07
N LYS A 42 5.87 -12.92 -12.61
CA LYS A 42 6.02 -14.02 -11.63
C LYS A 42 5.36 -13.66 -10.30
N MET A 43 5.54 -12.43 -9.83
CA MET A 43 4.92 -11.97 -8.60
C MET A 43 3.39 -12.08 -8.68
N ASN A 44 2.80 -11.62 -9.78
CA ASN A 44 1.35 -11.69 -9.98
C ASN A 44 0.84 -13.13 -10.10
N LEU A 45 1.62 -14.03 -10.72
CA LEU A 45 1.30 -15.45 -10.76
C LEU A 45 1.29 -16.07 -9.36
N TYR A 46 2.30 -15.78 -8.54
CA TYR A 46 2.36 -16.27 -7.16
C TYR A 46 1.22 -15.71 -6.31
N LEU A 47 0.86 -14.45 -6.49
CA LEU A 47 -0.28 -13.85 -5.80
C LEU A 47 -1.59 -14.53 -6.17
N LYS A 48 -1.75 -14.90 -7.45
CA LYS A 48 -2.91 -15.66 -7.93
C LYS A 48 -2.96 -17.05 -7.28
N GLU A 49 -1.82 -17.75 -7.22
CA GLU A 49 -1.73 -19.05 -6.56
C GLU A 49 -2.09 -18.94 -5.07
N LEU A 50 -1.56 -17.94 -4.39
CA LEU A 50 -1.88 -17.69 -2.98
C LEU A 50 -3.37 -17.41 -2.78
N ALA A 51 -3.96 -16.61 -3.65
CA ALA A 51 -5.40 -16.33 -3.61
C ALA A 51 -6.22 -17.59 -3.77
N ASP A 52 -5.85 -18.44 -4.71
CA ASP A 52 -6.53 -19.72 -4.95
C ASP A 52 -6.42 -20.65 -3.73
N ILE A 53 -5.24 -20.77 -3.15
CA ILE A 53 -5.00 -21.59 -1.94
C ILE A 53 -5.82 -21.07 -0.76
N CYS A 54 -5.91 -19.75 -0.60
CA CYS A 54 -6.62 -19.10 0.51
C CYS A 54 -8.11 -18.94 0.28
N GLY A 55 -8.63 -19.34 -0.87
CA GLY A 55 -10.04 -19.17 -1.22
C GLY A 55 -10.46 -17.73 -1.45
N ILE A 56 -9.51 -16.85 -1.81
CA ILE A 56 -9.77 -15.45 -2.10
C ILE A 56 -10.22 -15.33 -3.55
N ARG A 57 -11.45 -14.87 -3.75
CA ARG A 57 -12.01 -14.71 -5.11
C ARG A 57 -11.57 -13.44 -5.81
N LYS A 58 -11.13 -12.43 -5.06
CA LYS A 58 -10.65 -11.17 -5.63
C LYS A 58 -9.34 -11.37 -6.35
N HIS A 59 -9.16 -10.62 -7.43
CA HIS A 59 -7.91 -10.62 -8.17
C HIS A 59 -6.82 -9.92 -7.35
N LEU A 60 -5.79 -10.66 -6.95
CA LEU A 60 -4.64 -10.11 -6.24
C LEU A 60 -3.49 -9.84 -7.21
N SER A 61 -2.94 -8.63 -7.16
CA SER A 61 -1.80 -8.21 -7.96
C SER A 61 -0.98 -7.20 -7.18
N THR A 62 0.22 -6.88 -7.67
CA THR A 62 1.03 -5.79 -7.09
C THR A 62 0.27 -4.46 -7.13
N HIS A 63 -0.55 -4.27 -8.15
CA HIS A 63 -1.40 -3.08 -8.30
C HIS A 63 -2.44 -2.99 -7.18
N THR A 64 -3.05 -4.12 -6.84
CA THR A 64 -4.00 -4.23 -5.71
C THR A 64 -3.33 -3.84 -4.40
N ALA A 65 -2.10 -4.29 -4.16
CA ALA A 65 -1.33 -3.92 -2.97
C ALA A 65 -1.09 -2.41 -2.90
N ARG A 66 -0.75 -1.80 -4.03
CA ARG A 66 -0.54 -0.36 -4.14
C ARG A 66 -1.83 0.43 -3.85
N HIS A 67 -2.95 -0.01 -4.40
CA HIS A 67 -4.27 0.58 -4.13
C HIS A 67 -4.64 0.47 -2.65
N THR A 68 -4.42 -0.69 -2.05
CA THR A 68 -4.69 -0.93 -0.64
C THR A 68 -3.85 -0.03 0.24
N PHE A 69 -2.57 0.11 -0.06
CA PHE A 69 -1.68 1.02 0.66
C PHE A 69 -2.22 2.45 0.64
N ALA A 70 -2.59 2.94 -0.54
CA ALA A 70 -3.13 4.29 -0.70
C ALA A 70 -4.40 4.49 0.14
N THR A 71 -5.34 3.56 0.06
CA THR A 71 -6.61 3.63 0.77
C THR A 71 -6.41 3.57 2.29
N LEU A 72 -5.60 2.63 2.77
CA LEU A 72 -5.33 2.49 4.21
C LEU A 72 -4.60 3.71 4.77
N THR A 73 -3.63 4.23 4.05
CA THR A 73 -2.84 5.37 4.50
C THR A 73 -3.69 6.62 4.60
N LEU A 74 -4.54 6.86 3.59
CA LEU A 74 -5.50 7.97 3.62
C LEU A 74 -6.51 7.79 4.75
N ALA A 75 -7.05 6.60 4.93
CA ALA A 75 -8.01 6.29 5.99
C ALA A 75 -7.40 6.48 7.38
N SER A 76 -6.09 6.30 7.52
CA SER A 76 -5.36 6.53 8.77
C SER A 76 -5.08 8.02 9.05
N GLY A 77 -5.49 8.92 8.17
CA GLY A 77 -5.38 10.35 8.36
C GLY A 77 -4.21 11.02 7.67
N ALA A 78 -3.48 10.31 6.81
CA ALA A 78 -2.38 10.90 6.05
C ALA A 78 -2.90 11.90 5.01
N ALA A 79 -2.17 13.00 4.81
CA ALA A 79 -2.51 13.99 3.80
C ALA A 79 -2.37 13.41 2.40
N ILE A 80 -3.30 13.76 1.50
CA ILE A 80 -3.32 13.26 0.12
C ILE A 80 -2.03 13.61 -0.64
N GLU A 81 -1.46 14.77 -0.39
CA GLU A 81 -0.20 15.21 -1.00
C GLU A 81 0.96 14.29 -0.60
N ASN A 82 1.01 13.89 0.65
CA ASN A 82 2.03 12.99 1.15
C ASN A 82 1.86 11.57 0.59
N VAL A 83 0.63 11.09 0.51
CA VAL A 83 0.34 9.77 -0.09
C VAL A 83 0.74 9.77 -1.57
N ALA A 84 0.43 10.84 -2.29
CA ALA A 84 0.84 10.98 -3.70
C ALA A 84 2.35 10.91 -3.85
N LYS A 85 3.11 11.57 -2.98
CA LYS A 85 4.58 11.51 -2.97
C LYS A 85 5.10 10.11 -2.66
N MET A 86 4.52 9.44 -1.67
CA MET A 86 4.90 8.06 -1.33
C MET A 86 4.68 7.10 -2.48
N LEU A 87 3.63 7.32 -3.27
CA LEU A 87 3.32 6.50 -4.45
C LEU A 87 4.13 6.91 -5.69
N GLY A 88 4.89 8.01 -5.62
CA GLY A 88 5.66 8.51 -6.75
C GLY A 88 4.82 9.23 -7.80
N HIS A 89 3.62 9.69 -7.45
CA HIS A 89 2.78 10.48 -8.35
C HIS A 89 3.32 11.91 -8.45
N SER A 90 3.33 12.48 -9.66
CA SER A 90 3.78 13.85 -9.90
C SER A 90 2.78 14.89 -9.37
N ASP A 91 1.51 14.50 -9.26
CA ASP A 91 0.44 15.33 -8.70
C ASP A 91 -0.56 14.46 -7.93
N THR A 92 -1.62 15.08 -7.41
CA THR A 92 -2.62 14.38 -6.60
C THR A 92 -3.79 13.80 -7.39
N LYS A 93 -3.80 13.93 -8.71
CA LYS A 93 -4.94 13.48 -9.54
C LYS A 93 -5.24 12.00 -9.37
N MET A 94 -4.23 11.15 -9.48
CA MET A 94 -4.39 9.71 -9.32
C MET A 94 -4.77 9.34 -7.88
N THR A 95 -4.23 10.06 -6.91
CA THR A 95 -4.48 9.81 -5.50
C THR A 95 -5.89 10.25 -5.08
N ARG A 96 -6.44 11.29 -5.69
CA ARG A 96 -7.81 11.76 -5.43
C ARG A 96 -8.88 10.69 -5.69
N HIS A 97 -8.59 9.77 -6.57
CA HIS A 97 -9.49 8.64 -6.82
C HIS A 97 -9.75 7.85 -5.52
N TYR A 98 -8.74 7.69 -4.68
CA TYR A 98 -8.86 7.01 -3.40
C TYR A 98 -9.57 7.89 -2.35
N ALA A 99 -9.41 9.20 -2.43
CA ALA A 99 -10.04 10.15 -1.51
C ALA A 99 -11.58 10.10 -1.60
N ARG A 100 -12.14 9.80 -2.77
CA ARG A 100 -13.60 9.65 -2.95
C ARG A 100 -14.18 8.54 -2.09
N ILE A 101 -13.43 7.47 -1.88
CA ILE A 101 -13.85 6.36 -1.01
C ILE A 101 -13.91 6.83 0.45
N LEU A 102 -13.01 7.74 0.83
CA LEU A 102 -12.93 8.29 2.18
C LEU A 102 -14.03 9.31 2.49
N ASP A 103 -14.51 10.07 1.52
CA ASP A 103 -15.60 11.03 1.72
C ASP A 103 -16.83 10.31 2.30
N THR A 104 -17.13 9.12 1.81
CA THR A 104 -18.22 8.30 2.34
C THR A 104 -17.95 7.88 3.80
N SER A 105 -16.69 7.53 4.11
CA SER A 105 -16.26 7.19 5.47
C SER A 105 -16.35 8.38 6.41
N ILE A 106 -15.97 9.58 5.97
CA ILE A 106 -16.05 10.83 6.75
C ILE A 106 -17.49 11.12 7.14
N MET A 107 -18.41 11.03 6.20
CA MET A 107 -19.82 11.22 6.47
C MET A 107 -20.33 10.23 7.53
N ARG A 108 -19.94 8.97 7.41
CA ARG A 108 -20.30 7.93 8.38
C ARG A 108 -19.75 8.26 9.76
N ASP A 109 -18.50 8.67 9.84
CA ASP A 109 -17.85 9.03 11.11
C ASP A 109 -18.50 10.25 11.75
N MET A 110 -18.86 11.26 10.95
CA MET A 110 -19.56 12.43 11.47
C MET A 110 -20.97 12.09 11.98
N GLN A 111 -21.64 11.13 11.36
CA GLN A 111 -22.91 10.62 11.87
C GLN A 111 -22.75 9.93 13.22
N LEU A 112 -21.66 9.18 13.41
CA LEU A 112 -21.32 8.58 14.71
C LEU A 112 -21.05 9.64 15.77
N VAL A 113 -20.29 10.68 15.44
CA VAL A 113 -20.02 11.80 16.33
C VAL A 113 -21.33 12.48 16.75
N ALA A 114 -22.19 12.78 15.78
CA ALA A 114 -23.48 13.41 16.05
C ALA A 114 -24.36 12.53 16.97
N LYS A 115 -24.38 11.23 16.75
CA LYS A 115 -25.11 10.27 17.57
C LYS A 115 -24.57 10.26 19.02
N ASN A 116 -23.26 10.25 19.18
CA ASN A 116 -22.61 10.26 20.49
C ASN A 116 -22.81 11.57 21.24
N MET A 117 -22.86 12.69 20.53
CA MET A 117 -23.10 14.00 21.14
C MET A 117 -24.55 14.20 21.56
N ALA A 118 -25.51 13.48 20.97
CA ALA A 118 -26.92 13.54 21.30
C ALA A 118 -27.28 12.79 22.60
N GLN A 119 -26.36 12.02 23.15
CA GLN A 119 -26.53 11.32 24.42
C GLN A 119 -26.21 12.28 25.64
#